data_c4e19dd13d61c8050900ec3b766f0ef4
#
_entry.id   c4e19dd13d61c8050900ec3b766f0ef4
#
_cell.length_a   1.000
_cell.length_b   1.000
_cell.length_c   1.000
_cell.angle_alpha   90.00
_cell.angle_beta   90.00
_cell.angle_gamma   90.00
#
_symmetry.space_group_name_H-M   'P 1'
#
loop_
_entity.id
_entity.type
_entity.pdbx_description
1 polymer ?
#
loop_
_entity_poly.entity_id
_entity_poly.type
_entity_poly.pdbx_seq_one_letter_code
_entity_poly.pdbx_strand_id
1 'polypeptide(L)'
;GDLPVYLHEAEQRFCSDPMLNLSGLMGMQVTCREPDHWLKGGEELVLGAHAFRVVHAPGHSPGCVLFIHDASSQALVGDTLFAGSIGRIDFPTSDPEKMRHTLEKVMMALPDELAIHPGHGPATTIGDERRSNPFIRGGF
;
A
#
# COMPACT_ATOMS: atom_id res chain seq x y z
N GLY A 1 -18.89 -7.84 -14.62
CA GLY A 1 -19.68 -6.79 -14.02
C GLY A 1 -18.90 -5.49 -14.03
N ASP A 2 -19.59 -4.39 -14.23
CA ASP A 2 -19.01 -3.08 -14.44
C ASP A 2 -18.72 -2.37 -13.11
N LEU A 3 -17.83 -2.97 -12.30
CA LEU A 3 -17.34 -2.32 -11.09
C LEU A 3 -16.25 -1.30 -11.48
N PRO A 4 -16.26 -0.09 -10.89
CA PRO A 4 -15.21 0.89 -11.12
C PRO A 4 -13.89 0.38 -10.54
N VAL A 5 -12.81 0.60 -11.29
CA VAL A 5 -11.45 0.24 -10.91
C VAL A 5 -10.70 1.52 -10.58
N TYR A 6 -10.00 1.49 -9.46
CA TYR A 6 -9.18 2.59 -8.97
C TYR A 6 -7.72 2.17 -8.92
N LEU A 7 -6.82 3.07 -9.29
CA LEU A 7 -5.38 2.89 -9.19
C LEU A 7 -4.74 4.25 -8.87
N HIS A 8 -3.62 4.24 -8.16
CA HIS A 8 -2.87 5.48 -7.92
C HIS A 8 -2.17 5.96 -9.20
N GLU A 9 -2.22 7.26 -9.49
CA GLU A 9 -1.70 7.85 -10.73
C GLU A 9 -0.19 7.59 -10.96
N ALA A 10 0.59 7.38 -9.89
CA ALA A 10 2.01 7.04 -10.00
C ALA A 10 2.26 5.67 -10.67
N GLU A 11 1.23 4.84 -10.83
CA GLU A 11 1.29 3.55 -11.51
C GLU A 11 0.56 3.54 -12.87
N GLN A 12 0.32 4.72 -13.44
CA GLN A 12 -0.40 4.84 -14.70
C GLN A 12 0.15 3.92 -15.80
N ARG A 13 1.47 3.85 -15.94
CA ARG A 13 2.13 3.03 -16.95
C ARG A 13 2.14 1.53 -16.62
N PHE A 14 1.82 1.12 -15.38
CA PHE A 14 1.84 -0.30 -14.99
C PHE A 14 0.79 -1.13 -15.74
N CYS A 15 -0.32 -0.51 -16.13
CA CYS A 15 -1.37 -1.18 -16.89
C CYS A 15 -0.89 -1.63 -18.29
N SER A 16 0.01 -0.88 -18.91
CA SER A 16 0.45 -1.06 -20.30
C SER A 16 1.90 -1.53 -20.45
N ASP A 17 2.72 -1.45 -19.39
CA ASP A 17 4.16 -1.74 -19.45
C ASP A 17 4.51 -2.97 -18.60
N PRO A 18 4.73 -4.15 -19.23
CA PRO A 18 5.08 -5.38 -18.53
C PRO A 18 6.37 -5.30 -17.70
N MET A 19 7.29 -4.41 -18.04
CA MET A 19 8.50 -4.23 -17.24
C MET A 19 8.21 -3.50 -15.93
N LEU A 20 7.30 -2.53 -15.95
CA LEU A 20 6.91 -1.79 -14.74
C LEU A 20 6.02 -2.62 -13.81
N ASN A 21 5.08 -3.40 -14.36
CA ASN A 21 4.24 -4.28 -13.54
C ASN A 21 4.93 -5.62 -13.21
N LEU A 22 6.20 -5.76 -13.57
CA LEU A 22 7.10 -6.88 -13.28
C LEU A 22 6.76 -8.20 -14.00
N SER A 23 5.69 -8.29 -14.76
CA SER A 23 5.37 -9.50 -15.52
C SER A 23 6.43 -9.81 -16.58
N GLY A 24 7.04 -8.78 -17.17
CA GLY A 24 8.15 -8.91 -18.11
C GLY A 24 9.39 -9.58 -17.52
N LEU A 25 9.69 -9.34 -16.24
CA LEU A 25 10.77 -10.00 -15.52
C LEU A 25 10.51 -11.50 -15.30
N MET A 26 9.24 -11.90 -15.33
CA MET A 26 8.81 -13.30 -15.20
C MET A 26 8.62 -13.97 -16.58
N GLY A 27 9.04 -13.31 -17.66
CA GLY A 27 8.87 -13.80 -19.03
C GLY A 27 7.43 -13.72 -19.56
N MET A 28 6.57 -12.92 -18.93
CA MET A 28 5.18 -12.72 -19.33
C MET A 28 4.98 -11.31 -19.89
N GLN A 29 3.92 -11.15 -20.71
CA GLN A 29 3.53 -9.87 -21.29
C GLN A 29 2.10 -9.53 -20.82
N VAL A 30 1.94 -9.29 -19.51
CA VAL A 30 0.63 -8.99 -18.95
C VAL A 30 0.35 -7.49 -19.07
N THR A 31 -0.78 -7.17 -19.67
CA THR A 31 -1.33 -5.81 -19.69
C THR A 31 -2.79 -5.85 -19.26
N CYS A 32 -3.30 -4.74 -18.78
CA CYS A 32 -4.70 -4.62 -18.38
C CYS A 32 -5.28 -3.29 -18.88
N ARG A 33 -6.59 -3.16 -18.79
CA ARG A 33 -7.26 -1.89 -19.09
C ARG A 33 -6.85 -0.82 -18.10
N GLU A 34 -6.91 0.44 -18.51
CA GLU A 34 -6.75 1.55 -17.59
C GLU A 34 -7.88 1.54 -16.53
N PRO A 35 -7.60 2.01 -15.30
CA PRO A 35 -8.61 2.19 -14.28
C PRO A 35 -9.62 3.27 -14.70
N ASP A 36 -10.79 3.23 -14.08
CA ASP A 36 -11.83 4.26 -14.32
C ASP A 36 -11.50 5.53 -13.56
N HIS A 37 -10.75 5.43 -12.46
CA HIS A 37 -10.40 6.56 -11.60
C HIS A 37 -8.94 6.47 -11.12
N TRP A 38 -8.28 7.64 -11.11
CA TRP A 38 -6.92 7.79 -10.60
C TRP A 38 -6.93 8.35 -9.17
N LEU A 39 -6.27 7.66 -8.25
CA LEU A 39 -6.05 8.12 -6.89
C LEU A 39 -4.77 8.95 -6.78
N LYS A 40 -4.75 9.90 -5.83
CA LYS A 40 -3.58 10.73 -5.50
C LYS A 40 -3.18 10.62 -4.03
N GLY A 41 -4.08 10.13 -3.20
CA GLY A 41 -4.03 10.21 -1.75
C GLY A 41 -4.81 11.43 -1.23
N GLY A 42 -5.53 11.23 -0.13
CA GLY A 42 -6.42 12.22 0.47
C GLY A 42 -7.89 12.09 0.07
N GLU A 43 -8.22 11.22 -0.89
CA GLU A 43 -9.61 10.95 -1.27
C GLU A 43 -10.32 10.13 -0.19
N GLU A 44 -11.64 10.22 -0.20
CA GLU A 44 -12.53 9.30 0.49
C GLU A 44 -13.25 8.43 -0.54
N LEU A 45 -13.15 7.11 -0.39
CA LEU A 45 -13.89 6.15 -1.19
C LEU A 45 -15.04 5.58 -0.37
N VAL A 46 -16.24 5.60 -0.94
CA VAL A 46 -17.44 5.08 -0.29
C VAL A 46 -17.86 3.76 -0.94
N LEU A 47 -17.97 2.73 -0.11
CA LEU A 47 -18.45 1.41 -0.49
C LEU A 47 -19.67 1.06 0.37
N GLY A 48 -20.88 1.21 -0.19
CA GLY A 48 -22.12 1.07 0.56
C GLY A 48 -22.21 2.10 1.69
N ALA A 49 -22.26 1.62 2.94
CA ALA A 49 -22.28 2.47 4.14
C ALA A 49 -20.88 2.74 4.72
N HIS A 50 -19.82 2.25 4.08
CA HIS A 50 -18.46 2.33 4.59
C HIS A 50 -17.65 3.37 3.83
N ALA A 51 -17.04 4.30 4.54
CA ALA A 51 -16.13 5.30 4.00
C ALA A 51 -14.68 4.94 4.33
N PHE A 52 -13.81 4.93 3.32
CA PHE A 52 -12.40 4.62 3.43
C PHE A 52 -11.59 5.86 3.04
N ARG A 53 -10.74 6.30 3.95
CA ARG A 53 -9.77 7.34 3.68
C ARG A 53 -8.57 6.76 2.93
N VAL A 54 -8.21 7.34 1.80
CA VAL A 54 -7.07 6.93 0.98
C VAL A 54 -5.82 7.69 1.41
N VAL A 55 -4.76 6.97 1.73
CA VAL A 55 -3.48 7.58 2.13
C VAL A 55 -2.36 7.04 1.25
N HIS A 56 -1.62 7.91 0.57
CA HIS A 56 -0.48 7.51 -0.25
C HIS A 56 0.66 7.00 0.64
N ALA A 57 1.17 5.82 0.34
CA ALA A 57 2.16 5.09 1.13
C ALA A 57 3.24 4.44 0.24
N PRO A 58 3.98 5.23 -0.56
CA PRO A 58 4.93 4.72 -1.54
C PRO A 58 6.14 4.06 -0.89
N GLY A 59 6.79 3.15 -1.64
CA GLY A 59 8.03 2.48 -1.22
C GLY A 59 8.15 1.09 -1.81
N HIS A 60 7.24 0.19 -1.52
CA HIS A 60 7.16 -1.12 -2.19
C HIS A 60 6.88 -0.94 -3.69
N SER A 61 5.92 -0.12 -4.01
CA SER A 61 5.70 0.42 -5.35
C SER A 61 5.36 1.93 -5.26
N PRO A 62 5.44 2.68 -6.37
CA PRO A 62 5.25 4.13 -6.33
C PRO A 62 3.80 4.54 -6.01
N GLY A 63 2.82 3.68 -6.28
CA GLY A 63 1.40 3.97 -6.09
C GLY A 63 0.76 3.22 -4.92
N CYS A 64 1.53 2.62 -4.01
CA CYS A 64 0.97 2.01 -2.82
C CYS A 64 0.09 2.99 -2.04
N VAL A 65 -1.09 2.55 -1.63
CA VAL A 65 -2.04 3.31 -0.81
C VAL A 65 -2.54 2.48 0.35
N LEU A 66 -2.94 3.16 1.41
CA LEU A 66 -3.69 2.60 2.53
C LEU A 66 -5.17 2.95 2.34
N PHE A 67 -6.06 2.02 2.64
CA PHE A 67 -7.49 2.28 2.75
C PHE A 67 -7.87 2.16 4.23
N ILE A 68 -8.12 3.28 4.89
CA ILE A 68 -8.38 3.34 6.33
C ILE A 68 -9.87 3.54 6.57
N HIS A 69 -10.48 2.59 7.28
CA HIS A 69 -11.85 2.66 7.75
C HIS A 69 -11.86 3.10 9.23
N ASP A 70 -11.92 4.40 9.44
CA ASP A 70 -11.80 5.00 10.77
C ASP A 70 -12.90 4.51 11.73
N ALA A 71 -14.13 4.30 11.24
CA ALA A 71 -15.27 3.86 12.05
C ALA A 71 -15.08 2.48 12.71
N SER A 72 -14.27 1.60 12.14
CA SER A 72 -13.96 0.28 12.72
C SER A 72 -12.51 0.14 13.19
N SER A 73 -11.71 1.21 13.11
CA SER A 73 -10.27 1.19 13.41
C SER A 73 -9.53 0.09 12.65
N GLN A 74 -9.76 -0.01 11.36
CA GLN A 74 -9.11 -0.99 10.48
C GLN A 74 -8.54 -0.33 9.23
N ALA A 75 -7.45 -0.90 8.70
CA ALA A 75 -6.86 -0.47 7.45
C ALA A 75 -6.39 -1.64 6.58
N LEU A 76 -6.61 -1.54 5.28
CA LEU A 76 -5.95 -2.37 4.27
C LEU A 76 -4.66 -1.64 3.88
N VAL A 77 -3.51 -2.30 4.04
CA VAL A 77 -2.21 -1.64 3.91
C VAL A 77 -1.35 -2.21 2.76
N GLY A 78 -1.89 -3.17 1.99
CA GLY A 78 -1.16 -3.81 0.91
C GLY A 78 0.20 -4.32 1.37
N ASP A 79 1.22 -4.07 0.57
CA ASP A 79 2.59 -4.51 0.85
C ASP A 79 3.45 -3.39 1.49
N THR A 80 2.84 -2.52 2.30
CA THR A 80 3.56 -1.47 3.03
C THR A 80 4.14 -1.99 4.34
N LEU A 81 3.32 -2.61 5.20
CA LEU A 81 3.72 -3.08 6.53
C LEU A 81 3.11 -4.45 6.81
N PHE A 82 3.94 -5.39 7.27
CA PHE A 82 3.56 -6.75 7.65
C PHE A 82 3.81 -7.00 9.13
N ALA A 83 3.20 -8.05 9.67
CA ALA A 83 3.53 -8.51 11.02
C ALA A 83 5.02 -8.90 11.11
N GLY A 84 5.81 -8.07 11.81
CA GLY A 84 7.24 -8.25 11.98
C GLY A 84 8.11 -7.98 10.74
N SER A 85 7.54 -7.44 9.66
CA SER A 85 8.27 -7.21 8.39
C SER A 85 7.69 -6.04 7.60
N ILE A 86 8.21 -5.84 6.40
CA ILE A 86 7.73 -4.85 5.42
C ILE A 86 7.69 -5.47 4.03
N GLY A 87 7.00 -4.83 3.10
CA GLY A 87 7.06 -5.18 1.68
C GLY A 87 8.48 -5.04 1.11
N ARG A 88 8.79 -5.82 0.10
CA ARG A 88 10.09 -5.76 -0.60
C ARG A 88 10.36 -4.36 -1.14
N ILE A 89 11.63 -3.98 -1.08
CA ILE A 89 12.13 -2.68 -1.54
C ILE A 89 13.24 -2.82 -2.60
N ASP A 90 13.40 -4.02 -3.15
CA ASP A 90 14.46 -4.38 -4.12
C ASP A 90 13.94 -4.59 -5.55
N PHE A 91 12.68 -4.33 -5.82
CA PHE A 91 12.17 -4.29 -7.20
C PHE A 91 12.65 -3.02 -7.93
N PRO A 92 12.75 -3.06 -9.27
CA PRO A 92 13.14 -1.88 -10.06
C PRO A 92 12.26 -0.65 -9.83
N THR A 93 11.01 -0.85 -9.42
CA THR A 93 10.03 0.22 -9.16
C THR A 93 9.88 0.55 -7.68
N SER A 94 10.58 -0.16 -6.80
CA SER A 94 10.62 0.12 -5.36
C SER A 94 11.57 1.28 -5.03
N ASP A 95 11.34 1.92 -3.89
CA ASP A 95 12.14 3.04 -3.40
C ASP A 95 12.33 2.90 -1.87
N PRO A 96 13.52 2.47 -1.41
CA PRO A 96 13.80 2.30 0.02
C PRO A 96 13.65 3.58 0.84
N GLU A 97 14.03 4.73 0.29
CA GLU A 97 13.92 6.00 1.01
C GLU A 97 12.46 6.44 1.19
N LYS A 98 11.64 6.23 0.17
CA LYS A 98 10.20 6.45 0.28
C LYS A 98 9.56 5.46 1.26
N MET A 99 9.99 4.18 1.26
CA MET A 99 9.50 3.21 2.24
C MET A 99 9.84 3.66 3.66
N ARG A 100 11.08 4.10 3.92
CA ARG A 100 11.47 4.64 5.23
C ARG A 100 10.58 5.81 5.63
N HIS A 101 10.41 6.78 4.75
CA HIS A 101 9.53 7.92 5.01
C HIS A 101 8.09 7.49 5.29
N THR A 102 7.55 6.57 4.49
CA THR A 102 6.19 6.02 4.68
C THR A 102 6.05 5.36 6.05
N LEU A 103 7.01 4.51 6.45
CA LEU A 103 6.95 3.87 7.77
C LEU A 103 7.02 4.90 8.91
N GLU A 104 7.98 5.82 8.86
CA GLU A 104 8.22 6.78 9.95
C GLU A 104 7.15 7.87 10.04
N LYS A 105 6.68 8.41 8.91
CA LYS A 105 5.84 9.61 8.85
C LYS A 105 4.38 9.32 8.57
N VAL A 106 4.07 8.21 7.91
CA VAL A 106 2.68 7.82 7.60
C VAL A 106 2.21 6.74 8.56
N MET A 107 2.87 5.56 8.58
CA MET A 107 2.42 4.43 9.39
C MET A 107 2.54 4.72 10.88
N MET A 108 3.67 5.25 11.33
CA MET A 108 3.89 5.53 12.76
C MET A 108 3.17 6.79 13.28
N ALA A 109 2.49 7.53 12.43
CA ALA A 109 1.57 8.58 12.84
C ALA A 109 0.15 8.06 13.11
N LEU A 110 -0.15 6.80 12.74
CA LEU A 110 -1.46 6.19 12.96
C LEU A 110 -1.62 5.69 14.41
N PRO A 111 -2.87 5.58 14.90
CA PRO A 111 -3.14 5.13 16.27
C PRO A 111 -2.67 3.71 16.52
N ASP A 112 -2.21 3.42 17.74
CA ASP A 112 -1.70 2.09 18.11
C ASP A 112 -2.74 0.98 18.01
N GLU A 113 -4.01 1.31 18.26
CA GLU A 113 -5.15 0.37 18.19
C GLU A 113 -5.60 0.06 16.76
N LEU A 114 -5.10 0.76 15.75
CA LEU A 114 -5.49 0.52 14.37
C LEU A 114 -5.03 -0.88 13.93
N ALA A 115 -6.00 -1.75 13.63
CA ALA A 115 -5.73 -3.05 13.06
C ALA A 115 -5.36 -2.90 11.57
N ILE A 116 -4.26 -3.50 11.15
CA ILE A 116 -3.81 -3.50 9.78
C ILE A 116 -3.93 -4.88 9.15
N HIS A 117 -4.43 -4.90 7.91
CA HIS A 117 -4.60 -6.09 7.08
C HIS A 117 -3.65 -5.97 5.89
N PRO A 118 -2.51 -6.67 5.93
CA PRO A 118 -1.52 -6.62 4.85
C PRO A 118 -1.90 -7.48 3.65
N GLY A 119 -1.19 -7.29 2.54
CA GLY A 119 -1.31 -8.14 1.35
C GLY A 119 -0.80 -9.57 1.59
N HIS A 120 0.12 -9.75 2.55
CA HIS A 120 0.74 -11.02 2.92
C HIS A 120 0.84 -11.18 4.43
N GLY A 121 0.65 -12.41 4.90
CA GLY A 121 0.76 -12.75 6.32
C GLY A 121 -0.47 -12.38 7.15
N PRO A 122 -0.36 -12.50 8.49
CA PRO A 122 -1.48 -12.24 9.39
C PRO A 122 -1.72 -10.74 9.60
N ALA A 123 -2.93 -10.40 10.05
CA ALA A 123 -3.23 -9.08 10.57
C ALA A 123 -2.41 -8.79 11.83
N THR A 124 -2.15 -7.51 12.07
CA THR A 124 -1.44 -7.00 13.25
C THR A 124 -2.01 -5.61 13.63
N THR A 125 -1.37 -4.90 14.54
CA THR A 125 -1.73 -3.52 14.89
C THR A 125 -0.54 -2.58 14.74
N ILE A 126 -0.82 -1.31 14.54
CA ILE A 126 0.25 -0.28 14.51
C ILE A 126 1.08 -0.32 15.80
N GLY A 127 0.43 -0.49 16.95
CA GLY A 127 1.12 -0.56 18.25
C GLY A 127 2.04 -1.77 18.39
N ASP A 128 1.65 -2.93 17.91
CA ASP A 128 2.50 -4.13 17.93
C ASP A 128 3.73 -3.93 17.05
N GLU A 129 3.53 -3.43 15.83
CA GLU A 129 4.63 -3.18 14.91
C GLU A 129 5.58 -2.08 15.41
N ARG A 130 5.06 -1.03 16.02
CA ARG A 130 5.88 0.02 16.67
C ARG A 130 6.79 -0.57 17.76
N ARG A 131 6.29 -1.57 18.53
CA ARG A 131 7.04 -2.18 19.63
C ARG A 131 8.04 -3.24 19.18
N SER A 132 7.73 -3.99 18.13
CA SER A 132 8.44 -5.24 17.83
C SER A 132 9.01 -5.37 16.43
N ASN A 133 8.53 -4.58 15.45
CA ASN A 133 8.99 -4.69 14.07
C ASN A 133 10.45 -4.21 13.93
N PRO A 134 11.38 -5.07 13.49
CA PRO A 134 12.80 -4.71 13.39
C PRO A 134 13.07 -3.60 12.36
N PHE A 135 12.28 -3.51 11.30
CA PHE A 135 12.43 -2.48 10.27
C PHE A 135 12.00 -1.09 10.75
N ILE A 136 11.07 -1.02 11.70
CA ILE A 136 10.65 0.23 12.33
C ILE A 136 11.64 0.63 13.42
N ARG A 137 12.11 -0.32 14.23
CA ARG A 137 12.99 -0.06 15.38
C ARG A 137 14.45 0.10 15.02
N GLY A 138 14.94 -0.65 14.03
CA GLY A 138 16.34 -0.68 13.63
C GLY A 138 16.65 0.08 12.35
N GLY A 139 15.64 0.38 11.58
CA GLY A 139 15.81 0.90 10.22
C GLY A 139 16.35 -0.15 9.24
N PHE A 140 16.62 0.26 8.02
CA PHE A 140 17.18 -0.56 6.93
C PHE A 140 17.88 0.35 5.91
#